data_be04b59265b0e7baed19724ccb633143
#
_entry.id   be04b59265b0e7baed19724ccb633143
#
_cell.length_a   1.000
_cell.length_b   1.000
_cell.length_c   1.000
_cell.angle_alpha   90.00
_cell.angle_beta   90.00
_cell.angle_gamma   90.00
#
_symmetry.space_group_name_H-M   'P 1'
#
loop_
_entity.id
_entity.type
_entity.pdbx_description
1 polymer ?
#
loop_
_entity_poly.entity_id
_entity_poly.type
_entity_poly.pdbx_seq_one_letter_code
_entity_poly.pdbx_strand_id
1 'polypeptide(L)'
;MASGTIKSSAIERFDIPKVSTAQTDFVGYGMYDADKNTVRVYLEARGTAVSGINLSGAIAEKYRPKANAYLVGVVNGSPCTCVMSTAGIISQTLTGSSTSAFVIGEYTL
;
A
#
# COMPACT_ATOMS: atom_id res chain seq x y z
N MET A 1 37.38 5.94 7.74
CA MET A 1 36.58 5.97 7.60
C MET A 1 35.77 5.69 7.77
N ALA A 2 35.63 5.88 7.93
CA ALA A 2 34.74 5.66 8.08
C ALA A 2 34.07 5.28 7.91
N SER A 3 34.13 5.14 8.01
CA SER A 3 33.51 4.72 7.76
C SER A 3 32.62 4.48 7.44
N GLY A 4 32.98 4.25 7.19
CA GLY A 4 31.94 3.68 6.39
C GLY A 4 30.61 3.72 6.97
N THR A 5 30.24 4.49 7.10
CA THR A 5 28.99 4.77 7.65
C THR A 5 27.85 4.53 6.73
N ILE A 6 27.73 3.33 6.26
CA ILE A 6 26.58 2.96 5.48
C ILE A 6 25.40 2.77 6.42
N LYS A 7 24.38 3.56 6.24
CA LYS A 7 23.20 3.47 7.05
C LYS A 7 22.12 2.66 6.35
N SER A 8 22.34 1.39 6.20
CA SER A 8 21.35 0.54 5.57
C SER A 8 20.07 0.39 6.41
N SER A 9 20.16 0.66 7.70
CA SER A 9 19.03 0.45 8.60
C SER A 9 18.00 1.56 8.58
N ALA A 10 18.18 2.60 7.76
CA ALA A 10 17.19 3.66 7.64
C ALA A 10 15.91 3.20 6.95
N ILE A 11 15.97 2.13 6.16
CA ILE A 11 14.82 1.60 5.42
C ILE A 11 14.28 0.39 6.15
N GLU A 12 13.00 0.39 6.42
CA GLU A 12 12.29 -0.69 7.09
C GLU A 12 11.18 -1.20 6.18
N ARG A 13 11.22 -2.49 5.85
CA ARG A 13 10.17 -3.12 5.04
C ARG A 13 9.07 -3.67 5.94
N PHE A 14 7.83 -3.54 5.50
CA PHE A 14 6.68 -4.13 6.19
C PHE A 14 5.70 -4.71 5.17
N ASP A 15 4.90 -5.68 5.62
CA ASP A 15 3.91 -6.32 4.78
C ASP A 15 2.58 -5.57 4.85
N ILE A 16 1.89 -5.54 3.71
CA ILE A 16 0.52 -5.04 3.63
C ILE A 16 -0.38 -6.28 3.59
N PRO A 17 -1.29 -6.45 4.56
CA PRO A 17 -2.14 -7.63 4.60
C PRO A 17 -3.22 -7.57 3.53
N LYS A 18 -3.65 -8.73 3.07
CA LYS A 18 -4.79 -8.81 2.16
C LYS A 18 -6.10 -8.65 2.93
N VAL A 19 -7.14 -8.21 2.24
CA VAL A 19 -8.44 -7.95 2.86
C VAL A 19 -9.32 -9.21 2.87
N SER A 20 -9.07 -10.14 1.95
CA SER A 20 -9.92 -11.33 1.79
C SER A 20 -9.13 -12.51 1.26
N THR A 21 -9.56 -13.71 1.61
CA THR A 21 -8.99 -14.94 1.04
C THR A 21 -9.28 -15.08 -0.46
N ALA A 22 -10.25 -14.33 -0.99
CA ALA A 22 -10.53 -14.29 -2.42
C ALA A 22 -9.39 -13.64 -3.22
N GLN A 23 -8.52 -12.89 -2.57
CA GLN A 23 -7.31 -12.34 -3.19
C GLN A 23 -6.25 -13.45 -3.21
N THR A 24 -6.27 -14.27 -4.25
CA THR A 24 -5.43 -15.47 -4.32
C THR A 24 -3.98 -15.17 -4.67
N ASP A 25 -3.73 -14.14 -5.49
CA ASP A 25 -2.38 -13.68 -5.83
C ASP A 25 -2.20 -12.29 -5.25
N PHE A 26 -1.66 -12.20 -4.05
CA PHE A 26 -1.52 -10.93 -3.36
C PHE A 26 -0.07 -10.70 -2.98
N VAL A 27 0.47 -9.57 -3.43
CA VAL A 27 1.77 -9.07 -3.00
C VAL A 27 1.56 -7.64 -2.54
N GLY A 28 1.79 -7.39 -1.27
CA GLY A 28 1.67 -6.05 -0.72
C GLY A 28 2.77 -5.79 0.28
N TYR A 29 3.52 -4.72 0.06
CA TYR A 29 4.55 -4.32 1.01
C TYR A 29 4.77 -2.83 0.97
N GLY A 30 5.37 -2.32 2.03
CA GLY A 30 5.78 -0.94 2.12
C GLY A 30 7.23 -0.83 2.55
N MET A 31 7.82 0.31 2.24
CA MET A 31 9.18 0.67 2.64
C MET A 31 9.12 1.99 3.38
N TYR A 32 9.48 1.96 4.65
CA TYR A 32 9.55 3.15 5.47
C TYR A 32 10.98 3.66 5.51
N ASP A 33 11.17 4.91 5.08
CA ASP A 33 12.47 5.58 5.14
C ASP A 33 12.47 6.53 6.34
N ALA A 34 13.18 6.14 7.39
CA ALA A 34 13.22 6.91 8.63
C ALA A 34 13.92 8.27 8.45
N ASP A 35 14.89 8.34 7.56
CA ASP A 35 15.61 9.59 7.32
C ASP A 35 14.73 10.63 6.65
N LYS A 36 13.86 10.20 5.74
CA LYS A 36 12.95 11.10 5.02
C LYS A 36 11.56 11.15 5.62
N ASN A 37 11.28 10.27 6.56
CA ASN A 37 9.96 10.12 7.17
C ASN A 37 8.87 9.87 6.12
N THR A 38 9.19 9.02 5.15
CA THR A 38 8.30 8.68 4.04
C THR A 38 8.01 7.21 4.00
N VAL A 39 6.84 6.86 3.46
CA VAL A 39 6.42 5.48 3.23
C VAL A 39 6.11 5.32 1.76
N ARG A 40 6.70 4.31 1.16
CA ARG A 40 6.44 3.92 -0.22
C ARG A 40 5.72 2.59 -0.20
N VAL A 41 4.64 2.47 -0.97
CA VAL A 41 3.81 1.26 -0.96
C VAL A 41 3.70 0.67 -2.35
N TYR A 42 3.56 -0.65 -2.38
CA TYR A 42 3.34 -1.45 -3.57
C TYR A 42 2.30 -2.51 -3.26
N LEU A 43 1.30 -2.63 -4.14
CA LEU A 43 0.27 -3.63 -3.99
C LEU A 43 -0.07 -4.22 -5.36
N GLU A 44 -0.09 -5.53 -5.42
CA GLU A 44 -0.52 -6.27 -6.59
C GLU A 44 -1.47 -7.36 -6.11
N ALA A 45 -2.71 -7.34 -6.57
CA ALA A 45 -3.73 -8.27 -6.13
C ALA A 45 -4.52 -8.80 -7.33
N ARG A 46 -4.77 -10.10 -7.32
CA ARG A 46 -5.60 -10.77 -8.31
C ARG A 46 -6.42 -11.84 -7.61
N GLY A 47 -7.44 -12.35 -8.30
CA GLY A 47 -8.22 -13.46 -7.81
C GLY A 47 -9.67 -13.35 -8.18
N THR A 48 -10.53 -14.05 -7.44
CA THR A 48 -11.96 -13.91 -7.56
C THR A 48 -12.36 -12.51 -7.11
N ALA A 49 -13.48 -12.01 -7.63
CA ALA A 49 -13.95 -10.66 -7.29
C ALA A 49 -14.01 -10.46 -5.78
N VAL A 50 -13.40 -9.39 -5.32
CA VAL A 50 -13.43 -8.99 -3.92
C VAL A 50 -14.48 -7.90 -3.78
N SER A 51 -15.47 -8.17 -2.98
CA SER A 51 -16.57 -7.21 -2.73
C SER A 51 -16.05 -6.02 -1.91
N GLY A 52 -16.49 -4.84 -2.28
CA GLY A 52 -16.16 -3.62 -1.57
C GLY A 52 -15.00 -2.85 -2.19
N ILE A 53 -14.74 -1.68 -1.65
CA ILE A 53 -13.73 -0.76 -2.18
C ILE A 53 -12.33 -0.98 -1.57
N ASN A 54 -12.23 -1.74 -0.49
CA ASN A 54 -10.96 -1.95 0.18
C ASN A 54 -10.09 -2.95 -0.59
N LEU A 55 -8.86 -2.56 -0.90
CA LEU A 55 -7.91 -3.38 -1.63
C LEU A 55 -6.91 -4.07 -0.69
N SER A 56 -6.79 -3.59 0.53
CA SER A 56 -5.89 -4.17 1.52
C SER A 56 -6.52 -4.19 2.89
N GLY A 57 -5.94 -5.00 3.79
CA GLY A 57 -6.18 -4.88 5.21
C GLY A 57 -5.33 -3.75 5.79
N ALA A 58 -5.48 -3.50 7.09
CA ALA A 58 -4.83 -2.37 7.76
C ALA A 58 -3.35 -2.68 8.03
N ILE A 59 -2.48 -1.72 7.69
CA ILE A 59 -1.06 -1.77 8.06
C ILE A 59 -0.89 -1.31 9.50
N ALA A 60 0.30 -1.55 10.07
CA ALA A 60 0.61 -1.15 11.43
C ALA A 60 0.51 0.37 11.60
N GLU A 61 0.10 0.80 12.77
CA GLU A 61 -0.19 2.19 13.06
C GLU A 61 0.98 3.13 12.77
N LYS A 62 2.19 2.70 13.05
CA LYS A 62 3.37 3.56 12.87
C LYS A 62 3.64 3.93 11.42
N TYR A 63 3.04 3.22 10.46
CA TYR A 63 3.21 3.49 9.02
C TYR A 63 2.03 4.21 8.40
N ARG A 64 0.99 4.48 9.18
CA ARG A 64 -0.23 5.09 8.65
C ARG A 64 -0.06 6.59 8.46
N PRO A 65 -0.59 7.14 7.36
CA PRO A 65 -0.55 8.59 7.16
C PRO A 65 -1.47 9.28 8.16
N LYS A 66 -1.19 10.54 8.46
CA LYS A 66 -2.00 11.35 9.36
C LYS A 66 -3.22 11.95 8.68
N ALA A 67 -3.21 11.96 7.35
CA ALA A 67 -4.33 12.34 6.52
C ALA A 67 -4.35 11.40 5.32
N ASN A 68 -5.50 11.28 4.66
CA ASN A 68 -5.61 10.39 3.49
C ASN A 68 -4.54 10.73 2.46
N ALA A 69 -3.80 9.71 2.03
CA ALA A 69 -2.75 9.85 1.02
C ALA A 69 -3.25 9.27 -0.30
N TYR A 70 -3.03 10.00 -1.39
CA TYR A 70 -3.50 9.57 -2.71
C TYR A 70 -2.41 8.78 -3.42
N LEU A 71 -2.82 7.65 -4.00
CA LEU A 71 -1.94 6.71 -4.67
C LEU A 71 -2.41 6.53 -6.11
N VAL A 72 -1.53 6.03 -6.95
CA VAL A 72 -1.83 5.75 -8.34
C VAL A 72 -2.12 4.26 -8.50
N GLY A 73 -3.24 3.93 -9.13
CA GLY A 73 -3.61 2.55 -9.30
C GLY A 73 -4.22 2.23 -10.65
N VAL A 74 -4.26 0.92 -10.94
CA VAL A 74 -5.01 0.35 -12.05
C VAL A 74 -5.88 -0.74 -11.46
N VAL A 75 -7.19 -0.57 -11.52
CA VAL A 75 -8.15 -1.51 -10.93
C VAL A 75 -9.04 -2.03 -12.04
N ASN A 76 -9.11 -3.36 -12.16
CA ASN A 76 -9.86 -4.03 -13.23
C ASN A 76 -9.45 -3.52 -14.62
N GLY A 77 -8.17 -3.22 -14.80
CA GLY A 77 -7.64 -2.75 -16.08
C GLY A 77 -7.83 -1.26 -16.36
N SER A 78 -8.42 -0.50 -15.45
CA SER A 78 -8.67 0.93 -15.64
C SER A 78 -7.88 1.78 -14.64
N PRO A 79 -7.29 2.89 -15.08
CA PRO A 79 -6.61 3.81 -14.16
C PRO A 79 -7.57 4.30 -13.09
N CYS A 80 -7.09 4.40 -11.88
CA CYS A 80 -7.92 4.72 -10.73
C CYS A 80 -7.07 5.43 -9.67
N THR A 81 -7.59 6.51 -9.11
CA THR A 81 -7.00 7.09 -7.92
C THR A 81 -7.35 6.19 -6.72
N CYS A 82 -6.32 5.79 -6.00
CA CYS A 82 -6.49 5.01 -4.78
C CYS A 82 -6.10 5.86 -3.58
N VAL A 83 -6.51 5.40 -2.40
CA VAL A 83 -6.29 6.15 -1.16
C VAL A 83 -5.74 5.21 -0.10
N MET A 84 -4.66 5.64 0.56
CA MET A 84 -4.24 5.07 1.83
C MET A 84 -4.90 5.91 2.91
N SER A 85 -5.84 5.32 3.62
CA SER A 85 -6.56 6.05 4.67
C SER A 85 -5.74 6.17 5.94
N THR A 86 -6.19 7.01 6.85
CA THR A 86 -5.57 7.14 8.17
C THR A 86 -5.70 5.86 9.00
N ALA A 87 -6.59 4.97 8.63
CA ALA A 87 -6.71 3.65 9.25
C ALA A 87 -5.72 2.64 8.65
N GLY A 88 -4.92 3.04 7.65
CA GLY A 88 -3.92 2.18 7.05
C GLY A 88 -4.45 1.22 6.00
N ILE A 89 -5.59 1.52 5.41
CA ILE A 89 -6.23 0.66 4.40
C ILE A 89 -6.17 1.32 3.04
N ILE A 90 -5.70 0.57 2.04
CA ILE A 90 -5.70 1.03 0.65
C ILE A 90 -7.06 0.71 0.04
N SER A 91 -7.71 1.72 -0.51
CA SER A 91 -9.01 1.56 -1.15
C SER A 91 -9.03 2.20 -2.54
N GLN A 92 -9.94 1.73 -3.37
CA GLN A 92 -10.21 2.27 -4.70
C GLN A 92 -11.38 3.26 -4.64
N THR A 93 -11.54 4.03 -5.71
CA THR A 93 -12.61 5.02 -5.78
C THR A 93 -13.62 4.75 -6.89
N LEU A 94 -13.47 3.67 -7.67
CA LEU A 94 -14.29 3.41 -8.85
C LEU A 94 -15.54 2.57 -8.59
N THR A 95 -15.33 1.34 -8.12
CA THR A 95 -16.44 0.38 -8.03
C THR A 95 -16.44 -0.33 -6.68
N GLY A 96 -17.50 -1.10 -6.44
CA GLY A 96 -17.64 -1.89 -5.23
C GLY A 96 -16.99 -3.27 -5.30
N SER A 97 -16.25 -3.59 -6.37
CA SER A 97 -15.59 -4.90 -6.47
C SER A 97 -14.38 -4.82 -7.39
N SER A 98 -13.45 -5.76 -7.19
CA SER A 98 -12.24 -5.82 -8.01
C SER A 98 -11.79 -7.27 -8.20
N THR A 99 -11.24 -7.58 -9.39
CA THR A 99 -10.58 -8.85 -9.67
C THR A 99 -9.08 -8.68 -9.85
N SER A 100 -8.63 -7.45 -10.09
CA SER A 100 -7.20 -7.12 -10.15
C SER A 100 -6.99 -5.69 -9.68
N ALA A 101 -5.86 -5.45 -9.03
CA ALA A 101 -5.49 -4.12 -8.59
C ALA A 101 -3.97 -4.02 -8.54
N PHE A 102 -3.44 -2.92 -9.05
CA PHE A 102 -2.03 -2.59 -8.98
C PHE A 102 -1.94 -1.17 -8.46
N VAL A 103 -1.29 -0.98 -7.32
CA VAL A 103 -1.25 0.33 -6.67
C VAL A 103 0.18 0.64 -6.23
N ILE A 104 0.62 1.85 -6.53
CA ILE A 104 1.90 2.36 -6.06
C ILE A 104 1.72 3.78 -5.54
N GLY A 105 2.60 4.17 -4.65
CA GLY A 105 2.61 5.55 -4.18
C GLY A 105 3.54 5.76 -3.02
N GLU A 106 3.63 7.01 -2.62
CA GLU A 106 4.49 7.43 -1.53
C GLU A 106 3.78 8.53 -0.75
N TYR A 107 3.95 8.51 0.56
CA TYR A 107 3.42 9.58 1.41
C TYR A 107 4.39 9.87 2.54
N THR A 108 4.28 11.06 3.09
CA THR A 108 5.09 11.49 4.24
C THR A 108 4.30 11.30 5.53
N LEU A 109 4.96 10.83 6.55
CA LEU A 109 4.36 10.68 7.88
C LEU A 109 4.36 11.97 8.68
#